data_3449464ea396bb6d0d8e05d5d01d5786
#
_entry.id   3449464ea396bb6d0d8e05d5d01d5786
#
_cell.length_a   1.000
_cell.length_b   1.000
_cell.length_c   1.000
_cell.angle_alpha   90.00
_cell.angle_beta   90.00
_cell.angle_gamma   90.00
#
_symmetry.space_group_name_H-M   'P 1'
#
loop_
_entity.id
_entity.type
_entity.pdbx_description
1 polymer ?
#
loop_
_entity_poly.entity_id
_entity_poly.type
_entity_poly.pdbx_seq_one_letter_code
_entity_poly.pdbx_strand_id
1 'polypeptide(L)'
;MLNRFLIIIFISSNIFSQTQVVIVEEMLMDVPFAGEIKYKTTKYASDNLYKRDMEIEVGSFLVRMAMGGNKKLGEFLDGDSKVRTVYNLKDKEYAQENFQTIIDNDGKPTLEIPFGGPMGGGGGGNSNNDDDNEDEGEDNGEDEEEDKDDDEEVNNEVKRVIEKGYEKVGEFSARKVTTEMTGNRGRVVIEEWFTTDTSLFRYAMDVESKLASAYGGNAQAFPRSFSESMLRNAGHEFESVEGRLVKYNMSPVDGDGFKMGFEIKKIKKQPFKESDFSIPTKWKKVDELN
;
A
#
# COMPACT_ATOMS: atom_id res chain seq x y z
N MET A 1 22.02 -16.44 -70.21
CA MET A 1 22.42 -15.62 -69.06
C MET A 1 21.15 -15.43 -68.21
N LEU A 2 21.04 -16.15 -67.08
CA LEU A 2 19.82 -16.14 -66.23
C LEU A 2 20.09 -15.23 -65.04
N ASN A 3 19.49 -14.03 -65.07
CA ASN A 3 19.60 -13.07 -63.98
C ASN A 3 18.78 -13.59 -62.76
N ARG A 4 19.47 -14.03 -61.73
CA ARG A 4 18.87 -14.37 -60.45
C ARG A 4 18.63 -13.09 -59.64
N PHE A 5 17.39 -12.60 -59.64
CA PHE A 5 16.96 -11.58 -58.70
C PHE A 5 16.87 -12.20 -57.30
N LEU A 6 17.75 -11.80 -56.40
CA LEU A 6 17.71 -12.11 -54.99
C LEU A 6 16.72 -11.16 -54.33
N ILE A 7 15.46 -11.61 -54.06
CA ILE A 7 14.48 -10.85 -53.27
C ILE A 7 14.85 -11.04 -51.80
N ILE A 8 15.49 -10.03 -51.22
CA ILE A 8 15.68 -9.96 -49.76
C ILE A 8 14.35 -9.47 -49.14
N ILE A 9 13.57 -10.40 -48.64
CA ILE A 9 12.39 -10.09 -47.81
C ILE A 9 12.91 -9.63 -46.49
N PHE A 10 12.92 -8.30 -46.24
CA PHE A 10 13.02 -7.74 -44.89
C PHE A 10 11.73 -8.07 -44.13
N ILE A 11 11.74 -9.16 -43.39
CA ILE A 11 10.75 -9.40 -42.36
C ILE A 11 11.08 -8.39 -41.23
N SER A 12 10.46 -7.21 -41.29
CA SER A 12 10.40 -6.32 -40.13
C SER A 12 9.55 -7.04 -39.08
N SER A 13 10.19 -7.88 -38.27
CA SER A 13 9.61 -8.31 -37.03
C SER A 13 9.35 -7.03 -36.23
N ASN A 14 8.09 -6.59 -36.20
CA ASN A 14 7.60 -5.66 -35.18
C ASN A 14 7.82 -6.40 -33.85
N ILE A 15 9.01 -6.27 -33.31
CA ILE A 15 9.27 -6.61 -31.92
C ILE A 15 8.45 -5.60 -31.14
N PHE A 16 7.20 -5.93 -30.82
CA PHE A 16 6.46 -5.22 -29.79
C PHE A 16 7.31 -5.35 -28.52
N SER A 17 8.14 -4.35 -28.28
CA SER A 17 8.93 -4.30 -27.06
C SER A 17 7.96 -4.27 -25.90
N GLN A 18 7.83 -5.40 -25.20
CA GLN A 18 7.08 -5.47 -23.95
C GLN A 18 7.55 -4.34 -23.05
N THR A 19 6.63 -3.70 -22.38
CA THR A 19 6.93 -2.56 -21.51
C THR A 19 6.49 -2.84 -20.10
N GLN A 20 7.13 -2.17 -19.16
CA GLN A 20 6.74 -2.21 -17.76
C GLN A 20 6.54 -0.80 -17.21
N VAL A 21 5.67 -0.68 -16.21
CA VAL A 21 5.51 0.52 -15.39
C VAL A 21 6.24 0.29 -14.08
N VAL A 22 7.03 1.29 -13.67
CA VAL A 22 7.74 1.29 -12.39
C VAL A 22 7.25 2.47 -11.58
N ILE A 23 6.82 2.21 -10.34
CA ILE A 23 6.37 3.22 -9.37
C ILE A 23 7.26 3.14 -8.15
N VAL A 24 7.80 4.27 -7.70
CA VAL A 24 8.56 4.39 -6.46
C VAL A 24 7.79 5.28 -5.50
N GLU A 25 7.47 4.74 -4.34
CA GLU A 25 6.70 5.38 -3.27
C GLU A 25 7.54 5.44 -2.01
N GLU A 26 7.43 6.53 -1.26
CA GLU A 26 8.02 6.66 0.07
C GLU A 26 6.93 7.05 1.06
N MET A 27 6.94 6.41 2.24
CA MET A 27 6.12 6.80 3.37
C MET A 27 7.02 6.98 4.58
N LEU A 28 6.78 8.05 5.30
CA LEU A 28 7.47 8.42 6.51
C LEU A 28 6.45 8.45 7.66
N MET A 29 6.79 7.82 8.76
CA MET A 29 6.02 7.88 10.00
C MET A 29 6.96 8.34 11.11
N ASP A 30 6.60 9.41 11.79
CA ASP A 30 7.30 9.87 12.99
C ASP A 30 6.38 9.58 14.19
N VAL A 31 6.79 8.57 14.95
CA VAL A 31 6.00 8.04 16.07
C VAL A 31 6.63 8.54 17.37
N PRO A 32 5.89 9.24 18.24
CA PRO A 32 6.40 9.67 19.53
C PRO A 32 7.06 8.51 20.28
N PHE A 33 8.24 8.74 20.82
CA PHE A 33 9.10 7.77 21.54
C PHE A 33 9.68 6.63 20.69
N ALA A 34 9.08 6.27 19.54
CA ALA A 34 9.58 5.24 18.64
C ALA A 34 10.52 5.81 17.54
N GLY A 35 10.39 7.12 17.28
CA GLY A 35 11.16 7.82 16.23
C GLY A 35 10.64 7.59 14.82
N GLU A 36 11.48 7.90 13.85
CA GLU A 36 11.16 7.84 12.44
C GLU A 36 11.19 6.40 11.90
N ILE A 37 10.15 6.03 11.16
CA ILE A 37 10.07 4.79 10.38
C ILE A 37 9.84 5.18 8.92
N LYS A 38 10.74 4.77 8.05
CA LYS A 38 10.67 5.04 6.62
C LYS A 38 10.38 3.77 5.85
N TYR A 39 9.35 3.82 5.01
CA TYR A 39 9.01 2.77 4.05
C TYR A 39 9.31 3.28 2.65
N LYS A 40 10.05 2.48 1.90
CA LYS A 40 10.26 2.73 0.48
C LYS A 40 9.75 1.54 -0.30
N THR A 41 8.80 1.77 -1.17
CA THR A 41 8.19 0.72 -2.00
C THR A 41 8.50 0.98 -3.46
N THR A 42 8.93 -0.07 -4.17
CA THR A 42 9.07 -0.04 -5.63
C THR A 42 8.16 -1.10 -6.21
N LYS A 43 7.23 -0.67 -7.06
CA LYS A 43 6.27 -1.54 -7.74
C LYS A 43 6.65 -1.65 -9.22
N TYR A 44 6.56 -2.85 -9.76
CA TYR A 44 6.79 -3.15 -11.16
C TYR A 44 5.55 -3.85 -11.70
N ALA A 45 5.00 -3.38 -12.81
CA ALA A 45 3.83 -3.98 -13.45
C ALA A 45 4.07 -4.17 -14.94
N SER A 46 3.84 -5.36 -15.47
CA SER A 46 3.94 -5.68 -16.89
C SER A 46 3.02 -6.86 -17.22
N ASP A 47 2.05 -6.65 -18.11
CA ASP A 47 1.09 -7.66 -18.59
C ASP A 47 0.51 -8.58 -17.49
N ASN A 48 1.12 -9.75 -17.27
CA ASN A 48 0.74 -10.76 -16.28
C ASN A 48 1.72 -10.84 -15.10
N LEU A 49 2.60 -9.85 -14.93
CA LEU A 49 3.64 -9.84 -13.90
C LEU A 49 3.49 -8.61 -13.02
N TYR A 50 3.47 -8.81 -11.72
CA TYR A 50 3.48 -7.74 -10.74
C TYR A 50 4.49 -8.06 -9.65
N LYS A 51 5.35 -7.11 -9.33
CA LYS A 51 6.33 -7.24 -8.27
C LYS A 51 6.35 -6.00 -7.40
N ARG A 52 6.52 -6.20 -6.11
CA ARG A 52 6.65 -5.15 -5.11
C ARG A 52 7.85 -5.43 -4.22
N ASP A 53 8.83 -4.53 -4.25
CA ASP A 53 9.95 -4.50 -3.31
C ASP A 53 9.67 -3.46 -2.23
N MET A 54 9.88 -3.78 -0.96
CA MET A 54 9.65 -2.90 0.18
C MET A 54 10.89 -2.87 1.08
N GLU A 55 11.39 -1.68 1.34
CA GLU A 55 12.47 -1.42 2.30
C GLU A 55 11.90 -0.66 3.49
N ILE A 56 12.17 -1.15 4.70
CA ILE A 56 11.74 -0.55 5.96
C ILE A 56 12.97 -0.17 6.76
N GLU A 57 13.13 1.12 7.02
CA GLU A 57 14.21 1.68 7.82
C GLU A 57 13.63 2.26 9.11
N VAL A 58 14.21 1.87 10.24
CA VAL A 58 13.78 2.32 11.57
C VAL A 58 14.90 3.16 12.19
N GLY A 59 14.60 4.45 12.46
CA GLY A 59 15.55 5.40 13.00
C GLY A 59 15.95 5.10 14.44
N SER A 60 15.01 4.78 15.30
CA SER A 60 15.27 4.44 16.71
C SER A 60 16.04 3.13 16.85
N PHE A 61 17.15 3.16 17.56
CA PHE A 61 17.97 1.97 17.82
C PHE A 61 17.19 0.90 18.61
N LEU A 62 16.44 1.29 19.64
CA LEU A 62 15.67 0.36 20.48
C LEU A 62 14.55 -0.31 19.70
N VAL A 63 13.77 0.48 18.93
CA VAL A 63 12.69 -0.04 18.10
C VAL A 63 13.26 -0.94 17.00
N ARG A 64 14.35 -0.54 16.36
CA ARG A 64 15.03 -1.35 15.35
C ARG A 64 15.50 -2.69 15.90
N MET A 65 16.03 -2.72 17.13
CA MET A 65 16.39 -3.98 17.80
C MET A 65 15.17 -4.86 18.04
N ALA A 66 14.08 -4.30 18.57
CA ALA A 66 12.83 -5.02 18.83
C ALA A 66 12.20 -5.58 17.53
N MET A 67 12.32 -4.87 16.40
CA MET A 67 11.84 -5.31 15.09
C MET A 67 12.80 -6.27 14.35
N GLY A 68 13.92 -6.66 14.93
CA GLY A 68 14.92 -7.50 14.27
C GLY A 68 15.73 -6.80 13.17
N GLY A 69 15.81 -5.46 13.21
CA GLY A 69 16.57 -4.63 12.26
C GLY A 69 15.74 -4.04 11.13
N ASN A 70 16.42 -3.38 10.21
CA ASN A 70 15.79 -2.93 8.97
C ASN A 70 15.40 -4.13 8.10
N LYS A 71 14.24 -4.06 7.46
CA LYS A 71 13.71 -5.14 6.63
C LYS A 71 13.77 -4.77 5.14
N LYS A 72 14.00 -5.78 4.30
CA LYS A 72 13.91 -5.67 2.85
C LYS A 72 13.15 -6.88 2.33
N LEU A 73 11.89 -6.68 2.08
CA LEU A 73 10.93 -7.73 1.76
C LEU A 73 10.33 -7.49 0.38
N GLY A 74 9.72 -8.48 -0.20
CA GLY A 74 9.01 -8.28 -1.44
C GLY A 74 8.05 -9.41 -1.77
N GLU A 75 7.29 -9.14 -2.82
CA GLU A 75 6.27 -10.02 -3.36
C GLU A 75 6.35 -9.99 -4.88
N PHE A 76 6.17 -11.13 -5.48
CA PHE A 76 6.12 -11.30 -6.92
C PHE A 76 4.93 -12.19 -7.29
N LEU A 77 4.04 -11.68 -8.13
CA LEU A 77 2.91 -12.37 -8.69
C LEU A 77 3.20 -12.69 -10.17
N ASP A 78 3.26 -13.94 -10.49
CA ASP A 78 3.43 -14.43 -11.86
C ASP A 78 2.12 -15.09 -12.31
N GLY A 79 1.38 -14.40 -13.16
CA GLY A 79 0.10 -14.87 -13.67
C GLY A 79 0.23 -15.98 -14.73
N ASP A 80 1.39 -16.13 -15.37
CA ASP A 80 1.62 -17.16 -16.38
C ASP A 80 1.90 -18.51 -15.69
N SER A 81 2.77 -18.53 -14.68
CA SER A 81 3.03 -19.71 -13.86
C SER A 81 2.00 -19.92 -12.75
N LYS A 82 1.13 -18.94 -12.48
CA LYS A 82 0.15 -18.91 -11.39
C LYS A 82 0.79 -19.14 -10.02
N VAL A 83 1.88 -18.46 -9.76
CA VAL A 83 2.65 -18.55 -8.52
C VAL A 83 2.78 -17.18 -7.87
N ARG A 84 2.56 -17.15 -6.57
CA ARG A 84 2.91 -16.04 -5.69
C ARG A 84 4.21 -16.39 -4.99
N THR A 85 5.18 -15.48 -5.04
CA THR A 85 6.46 -15.59 -4.35
C THR A 85 6.60 -14.45 -3.37
N VAL A 86 6.86 -14.74 -2.12
CA VAL A 86 7.30 -13.76 -1.12
C VAL A 86 8.79 -13.97 -0.84
N TYR A 87 9.50 -12.91 -0.53
CA TYR A 87 10.97 -13.01 -0.37
C TYR A 87 11.55 -11.96 0.57
N ASN A 88 12.68 -12.32 1.15
CA ASN A 88 13.51 -11.46 1.97
C ASN A 88 14.82 -11.18 1.21
N LEU A 89 15.00 -9.93 0.74
CA LEU A 89 16.18 -9.54 -0.03
C LEU A 89 17.45 -9.52 0.82
N LYS A 90 17.31 -9.26 2.13
CA LYS A 90 18.45 -9.21 3.07
C LYS A 90 19.01 -10.59 3.31
N ASP A 91 18.15 -11.56 3.60
CA ASP A 91 18.52 -12.92 3.94
C ASP A 91 18.67 -13.82 2.69
N LYS A 92 18.21 -13.31 1.53
CA LYS A 92 18.24 -14.02 0.24
C LYS A 92 17.46 -15.33 0.31
N GLU A 93 16.29 -15.25 0.92
CA GLU A 93 15.35 -16.35 1.05
C GLU A 93 14.03 -16.01 0.36
N TYR A 94 13.33 -17.03 -0.10
CA TYR A 94 12.00 -16.90 -0.70
C TYR A 94 11.12 -18.10 -0.41
N ALA A 95 9.81 -17.88 -0.34
CA ALA A 95 8.80 -18.91 -0.26
C ALA A 95 7.79 -18.73 -1.40
N GLN A 96 7.16 -19.81 -1.82
CA GLN A 96 6.24 -19.81 -2.95
C GLN A 96 4.97 -20.58 -2.63
N GLU A 97 3.85 -20.04 -3.07
CA GLU A 97 2.55 -20.72 -3.06
C GLU A 97 1.88 -20.61 -4.43
N ASN A 98 1.14 -21.63 -4.82
CA ASN A 98 0.37 -21.59 -6.06
C ASN A 98 -0.93 -20.81 -5.85
N PHE A 99 -1.45 -20.16 -6.89
CA PHE A 99 -2.74 -19.48 -6.83
C PHE A 99 -3.87 -20.42 -6.40
N GLN A 100 -3.81 -21.71 -6.80
CA GLN A 100 -4.80 -22.68 -6.38
C GLN A 100 -4.81 -22.87 -4.86
N THR A 101 -3.66 -22.92 -4.20
CA THR A 101 -3.56 -22.99 -2.73
C THR A 101 -4.25 -21.81 -2.06
N ILE A 102 -4.09 -20.60 -2.62
CA ILE A 102 -4.75 -19.39 -2.11
C ILE A 102 -6.26 -19.46 -2.33
N ILE A 103 -6.72 -19.93 -3.51
CA ILE A 103 -8.14 -20.13 -3.81
C ILE A 103 -8.76 -21.12 -2.83
N ASP A 104 -8.10 -22.25 -2.59
CA ASP A 104 -8.54 -23.29 -1.67
C ASP A 104 -8.58 -22.80 -0.19
N ASN A 105 -7.91 -21.68 0.09
CA ASN A 105 -7.92 -20.95 1.37
C ASN A 105 -8.77 -19.67 1.31
N ASP A 106 -9.90 -19.70 0.59
CA ASP A 106 -10.85 -18.58 0.47
C ASP A 106 -10.22 -17.27 -0.04
N GLY A 107 -9.23 -17.36 -0.93
CA GLY A 107 -8.52 -16.21 -1.49
C GLY A 107 -7.54 -15.54 -0.53
N LYS A 108 -7.26 -16.16 0.62
CA LYS A 108 -6.31 -15.66 1.62
C LYS A 108 -4.95 -16.31 1.41
N PRO A 109 -3.89 -15.53 1.12
CA PRO A 109 -2.54 -16.07 1.05
C PRO A 109 -2.12 -16.78 2.35
N THR A 110 -1.46 -17.91 2.22
CA THR A 110 -0.92 -18.67 3.38
C THR A 110 0.45 -18.15 3.79
N LEU A 111 1.20 -17.59 2.84
CA LEU A 111 2.49 -16.98 3.09
C LEU A 111 2.32 -15.51 3.44
N GLU A 112 2.66 -15.14 4.66
CA GLU A 112 2.62 -13.76 5.10
C GLU A 112 3.92 -13.02 4.74
N ILE A 113 3.81 -11.71 4.45
CA ILE A 113 4.97 -10.83 4.39
C ILE A 113 5.14 -10.27 5.81
N PRO A 114 6.20 -10.64 6.52
CA PRO A 114 6.44 -10.12 7.86
C PRO A 114 6.46 -8.58 7.82
N PHE A 115 5.56 -7.92 8.56
CA PHE A 115 5.40 -6.47 8.57
C PHE A 115 4.87 -5.87 7.24
N GLY A 116 3.69 -6.29 6.83
CA GLY A 116 2.89 -5.48 5.92
C GLY A 116 2.69 -4.11 6.57
N GLY A 117 3.27 -3.04 6.00
CA GLY A 117 3.15 -1.69 6.54
C GLY A 117 1.68 -1.28 6.70
N PRO A 118 1.38 -0.19 7.41
CA PRO A 118 0.01 0.27 7.68
C PRO A 118 -0.82 0.56 6.43
N MET A 119 -0.21 0.52 5.26
CA MET A 119 -0.86 0.57 3.94
C MET A 119 -0.74 -0.72 3.14
N GLY A 120 -0.12 -1.76 3.70
CA GLY A 120 0.02 -3.07 3.11
C GLY A 120 -1.01 -4.02 3.69
N GLY A 121 -2.29 -3.81 3.42
CA GLY A 121 -3.34 -4.73 3.77
C GLY A 121 -3.19 -6.06 3.02
N GLY A 122 -2.32 -6.91 3.49
CA GLY A 122 -2.30 -8.31 3.15
C GLY A 122 -2.95 -9.05 4.31
N GLY A 123 -4.06 -9.70 4.05
CA GLY A 123 -4.76 -10.52 5.04
C GLY A 123 -5.78 -9.72 5.82
N GLY A 124 -7.04 -9.75 5.37
CA GLY A 124 -8.19 -9.32 6.15
C GLY A 124 -8.32 -10.17 7.41
N GLY A 125 -7.63 -9.78 8.46
CA GLY A 125 -7.97 -10.17 9.81
C GLY A 125 -9.22 -9.40 10.19
N ASN A 126 -10.38 -9.94 9.85
CA ASN A 126 -11.63 -9.59 10.47
C ASN A 126 -11.57 -10.18 11.87
N SER A 127 -11.02 -9.44 12.83
CA SER A 127 -11.18 -9.76 14.24
C SER A 127 -12.60 -9.39 14.64
N ASN A 128 -13.58 -10.15 14.16
CA ASN A 128 -14.82 -10.32 14.88
C ASN A 128 -14.47 -11.23 16.05
N ASN A 129 -14.13 -10.64 17.18
CA ASN A 129 -14.24 -11.28 18.46
C ASN A 129 -15.74 -11.42 18.76
N ASP A 130 -16.38 -12.37 18.13
CA ASP A 130 -17.60 -12.98 18.67
C ASP A 130 -17.13 -14.00 19.70
N ASP A 131 -16.70 -13.51 20.85
CA ASP A 131 -16.63 -14.32 22.06
C ASP A 131 -18.05 -14.45 22.60
N ASP A 132 -18.79 -15.42 22.02
CA ASP A 132 -19.94 -16.03 22.69
C ASP A 132 -19.42 -16.87 23.86
N ASN A 133 -19.15 -16.24 24.97
CA ASN A 133 -19.09 -16.89 26.25
C ASN A 133 -20.47 -16.79 26.91
N GLU A 134 -21.29 -17.81 26.64
CA GLU A 134 -22.38 -18.17 27.55
C GLU A 134 -21.73 -18.74 28.82
N ASP A 135 -21.62 -17.93 29.85
CA ASP A 135 -21.38 -18.42 31.20
C ASP A 135 -22.52 -17.90 32.12
N GLU A 136 -23.39 -18.83 32.47
CA GLU A 136 -24.44 -18.67 33.44
C GLU A 136 -23.81 -18.53 34.84
N GLY A 137 -23.88 -17.34 35.44
CA GLY A 137 -23.41 -17.06 36.80
C GLY A 137 -24.31 -16.10 37.49
N GLU A 138 -25.07 -16.64 38.44
CA GLU A 138 -26.06 -16.05 39.32
C GLU A 138 -25.62 -14.80 40.07
N ASP A 139 -26.52 -13.80 40.03
CA ASP A 139 -27.06 -12.97 41.13
C ASP A 139 -26.17 -12.63 42.34
N ASN A 140 -25.87 -11.30 42.48
CA ASN A 140 -26.02 -10.57 43.74
C ASN A 140 -25.70 -9.07 43.59
N GLY A 141 -26.76 -8.27 43.70
CA GLY A 141 -26.99 -7.19 44.67
C GLY A 141 -26.08 -5.94 44.60
N GLU A 142 -26.76 -4.82 44.24
CA GLU A 142 -26.67 -3.51 44.88
C GLU A 142 -25.33 -2.76 44.78
N ASP A 143 -25.27 -1.82 43.87
CA ASP A 143 -25.18 -0.36 44.10
C ASP A 143 -25.01 0.33 42.73
N GLU A 144 -26.16 0.80 42.19
CA GLU A 144 -26.18 1.69 41.03
C GLU A 144 -25.70 3.09 41.49
N GLU A 145 -24.40 3.34 41.46
CA GLU A 145 -23.90 4.69 41.25
C GLU A 145 -23.99 4.98 39.75
N GLU A 146 -25.07 5.66 39.36
CA GLU A 146 -25.17 6.30 38.05
C GLU A 146 -24.03 7.33 37.91
N ASP A 147 -22.85 6.90 37.48
CA ASP A 147 -21.89 7.79 36.86
C ASP A 147 -22.55 8.32 35.57
N LYS A 148 -23.16 9.48 35.70
CA LYS A 148 -23.53 10.33 34.58
C LYS A 148 -22.18 10.70 33.92
N ASP A 149 -21.73 9.87 33.00
CA ASP A 149 -20.82 10.31 31.96
C ASP A 149 -21.52 11.51 31.31
N ASP A 150 -21.11 12.72 31.71
CA ASP A 150 -21.37 13.93 30.93
C ASP A 150 -20.76 13.68 29.57
N ASP A 151 -21.56 13.15 28.63
CA ASP A 151 -21.30 13.15 27.21
C ASP A 151 -21.16 14.61 26.78
N GLU A 152 -19.99 15.22 27.04
CA GLU A 152 -19.60 16.45 26.40
C GLU A 152 -19.69 16.17 24.89
N GLU A 153 -20.70 16.76 24.25
CA GLU A 153 -20.83 16.75 22.79
C GLU A 153 -19.49 17.20 22.22
N VAL A 154 -18.72 16.22 21.76
CA VAL A 154 -17.42 16.46 21.14
C VAL A 154 -17.66 17.24 19.87
N ASN A 155 -17.43 18.53 19.94
CA ASN A 155 -17.54 19.42 18.79
C ASN A 155 -16.39 19.12 17.81
N ASN A 156 -16.57 18.09 16.99
CA ASN A 156 -15.64 17.73 15.93
C ASN A 156 -15.76 18.75 14.81
N GLU A 157 -14.96 19.79 14.85
CA GLU A 157 -14.91 20.80 13.80
C GLU A 157 -14.02 20.30 12.66
N VAL A 158 -14.56 20.33 11.44
CA VAL A 158 -13.83 19.97 10.21
C VAL A 158 -13.82 21.19 9.29
N LYS A 159 -12.62 21.58 8.89
CA LYS A 159 -12.41 22.60 7.87
C LYS A 159 -11.65 21.99 6.70
N ARG A 160 -12.27 22.02 5.51
CA ARG A 160 -11.67 21.48 4.27
C ARG A 160 -11.57 22.58 3.21
N VAL A 161 -10.39 22.72 2.63
CA VAL A 161 -10.09 23.70 1.57
C VAL A 161 -9.51 22.98 0.38
N ILE A 162 -10.13 23.13 -0.78
CA ILE A 162 -9.64 22.62 -2.05
C ILE A 162 -9.07 23.79 -2.85
N GLU A 163 -7.75 23.77 -3.08
CA GLU A 163 -7.07 24.80 -3.85
C GLU A 163 -7.58 24.82 -5.31
N LYS A 164 -7.76 26.03 -5.87
CA LYS A 164 -8.21 26.17 -7.28
C LYS A 164 -7.09 25.90 -8.28
N GLY A 165 -5.84 26.11 -7.90
CA GLY A 165 -4.66 25.96 -8.73
C GLY A 165 -4.03 24.58 -8.66
N TYR A 166 -3.07 24.37 -9.55
CA TYR A 166 -2.19 23.22 -9.53
C TYR A 166 -0.78 23.69 -9.20
N GLU A 167 -0.08 22.89 -8.41
CA GLU A 167 1.35 23.09 -8.11
C GLU A 167 2.17 21.88 -8.50
N LYS A 168 3.49 22.04 -8.57
CA LYS A 168 4.39 20.96 -8.93
C LYS A 168 4.78 20.14 -7.69
N VAL A 169 4.47 18.84 -7.72
CA VAL A 169 4.87 17.86 -6.70
C VAL A 169 5.69 16.77 -7.37
N GLY A 170 7.00 16.79 -7.21
CA GLY A 170 7.88 15.92 -7.97
C GLY A 170 7.74 16.15 -9.48
N GLU A 171 7.32 15.11 -10.21
CA GLU A 171 7.04 15.19 -11.66
C GLU A 171 5.57 15.49 -11.98
N PHE A 172 4.68 15.56 -10.97
CA PHE A 172 3.25 15.73 -11.14
C PHE A 172 2.83 17.20 -11.08
N SER A 173 1.79 17.52 -11.85
CA SER A 173 0.96 18.70 -11.63
C SER A 173 -0.20 18.27 -10.75
N ALA A 174 -0.28 18.80 -9.54
CA ALA A 174 -1.22 18.31 -8.53
C ALA A 174 -1.99 19.46 -7.88
N ARG A 175 -3.27 19.18 -7.56
CA ARG A 175 -4.13 20.08 -6.78
C ARG A 175 -4.01 19.75 -5.31
N LYS A 176 -3.81 20.78 -4.49
CA LYS A 176 -3.72 20.64 -3.05
C LYS A 176 -5.09 20.68 -2.39
N VAL A 177 -5.26 19.85 -1.39
CA VAL A 177 -6.41 19.84 -0.46
C VAL A 177 -5.85 19.89 0.95
N THR A 178 -6.38 20.79 1.76
CA THR A 178 -6.05 20.87 3.18
C THR A 178 -7.30 20.58 4.00
N THR A 179 -7.22 19.59 4.87
CA THR A 179 -8.28 19.22 5.82
C THR A 179 -7.75 19.39 7.23
N GLU A 180 -8.39 20.24 8.01
CA GLU A 180 -8.13 20.46 9.42
C GLU A 180 -9.27 19.82 10.22
N MET A 181 -8.92 18.98 11.19
CA MET A 181 -9.88 18.27 12.04
C MET A 181 -9.52 18.56 13.49
N THR A 182 -10.51 19.00 14.25
CA THR A 182 -10.40 19.25 15.69
C THR A 182 -11.23 18.21 16.42
N GLY A 183 -10.68 17.56 17.41
CA GLY A 183 -11.35 16.57 18.24
C GLY A 183 -10.74 16.50 19.64
N ASN A 184 -11.21 15.59 20.51
CA ASN A 184 -10.75 15.45 21.88
C ASN A 184 -9.25 15.24 22.05
N ARG A 185 -8.59 14.69 21.03
CA ARG A 185 -7.13 14.41 21.03
C ARG A 185 -6.29 15.54 20.45
N GLY A 186 -6.88 16.72 20.23
CA GLY A 186 -6.23 17.87 19.64
C GLY A 186 -6.60 18.10 18.17
N ARG A 187 -5.83 18.93 17.53
CA ARG A 187 -6.05 19.39 16.16
C ARG A 187 -5.03 18.78 15.21
N VAL A 188 -5.51 18.20 14.10
CA VAL A 188 -4.70 17.56 13.08
C VAL A 188 -4.92 18.27 11.74
N VAL A 189 -3.84 18.52 10.99
CA VAL A 189 -3.89 19.00 9.61
C VAL A 189 -3.42 17.89 8.67
N ILE A 190 -4.21 17.66 7.62
CA ILE A 190 -3.91 16.73 6.54
C ILE A 190 -3.84 17.54 5.25
N GLU A 191 -2.68 17.51 4.61
CA GLU A 191 -2.46 18.11 3.31
C GLU A 191 -2.32 17.01 2.28
N GLU A 192 -3.09 17.06 1.20
CA GLU A 192 -3.13 16.03 0.16
C GLU A 192 -2.98 16.66 -1.22
N TRP A 193 -2.25 15.99 -2.12
CA TRP A 193 -2.04 16.45 -3.48
C TRP A 193 -2.53 15.41 -4.47
N PHE A 194 -3.43 15.82 -5.38
CA PHE A 194 -4.08 14.96 -6.35
C PHE A 194 -3.70 15.34 -7.78
N THR A 195 -3.26 14.36 -8.57
CA THR A 195 -3.00 14.54 -10.00
C THR A 195 -4.09 13.89 -10.84
N THR A 196 -4.42 14.54 -11.96
CA THR A 196 -5.32 13.97 -12.98
C THR A 196 -4.60 13.12 -14.01
N ASP A 197 -3.25 13.15 -14.04
CA ASP A 197 -2.46 12.23 -14.88
C ASP A 197 -2.38 10.86 -14.20
N THR A 198 -3.32 10.00 -14.54
CA THR A 198 -3.53 8.71 -13.87
C THR A 198 -3.26 7.50 -14.77
N SER A 199 -2.85 7.68 -16.01
CA SER A 199 -2.76 6.60 -17.00
C SER A 199 -1.83 5.46 -16.60
N LEU A 200 -0.62 5.78 -16.12
CA LEU A 200 0.37 4.79 -15.69
C LEU A 200 -0.03 4.13 -14.36
N PHE A 201 -0.64 4.90 -13.46
CA PHE A 201 -1.19 4.34 -12.20
C PHE A 201 -2.28 3.33 -12.48
N ARG A 202 -3.21 3.67 -13.38
CA ARG A 202 -4.31 2.79 -13.77
C ARG A 202 -3.78 1.49 -14.34
N TYR A 203 -2.83 1.57 -15.28
CA TYR A 203 -2.20 0.37 -15.85
C TYR A 203 -1.62 -0.54 -14.77
N ALA A 204 -0.81 0.00 -13.84
CA ALA A 204 -0.20 -0.81 -12.78
C ALA A 204 -1.25 -1.43 -11.83
N MET A 205 -2.29 -0.66 -11.49
CA MET A 205 -3.39 -1.15 -10.66
C MET A 205 -4.23 -2.22 -11.37
N ASP A 206 -4.47 -2.08 -12.69
CA ASP A 206 -5.21 -3.07 -13.46
C ASP A 206 -4.47 -4.40 -13.51
N VAL A 207 -3.13 -4.37 -13.67
CA VAL A 207 -2.28 -5.57 -13.61
C VAL A 207 -2.36 -6.22 -12.22
N GLU A 208 -2.17 -5.45 -11.15
CA GLU A 208 -2.25 -5.95 -9.77
C GLU A 208 -3.63 -6.55 -9.48
N SER A 209 -4.70 -5.82 -9.81
CA SER A 209 -6.08 -6.27 -9.61
C SER A 209 -6.43 -7.55 -10.38
N LYS A 210 -5.99 -7.63 -11.64
CA LYS A 210 -6.16 -8.83 -12.45
C LYS A 210 -5.51 -10.05 -11.81
N LEU A 211 -4.28 -9.89 -11.32
CA LEU A 211 -3.53 -10.97 -10.69
C LEU A 211 -4.12 -11.34 -9.32
N ALA A 212 -4.50 -10.37 -8.51
CA ALA A 212 -5.19 -10.62 -7.25
C ALA A 212 -6.50 -11.39 -7.45
N SER A 213 -7.32 -10.96 -8.41
CA SER A 213 -8.57 -11.64 -8.76
C SER A 213 -8.35 -13.07 -9.26
N ALA A 214 -7.21 -13.36 -9.90
CA ALA A 214 -6.89 -14.69 -10.42
C ALA A 214 -6.70 -15.74 -9.32
N TYR A 215 -6.42 -15.33 -8.07
CA TYR A 215 -6.38 -16.24 -6.92
C TYR A 215 -7.48 -15.99 -5.89
N GLY A 216 -8.52 -15.21 -6.24
CA GLY A 216 -9.64 -14.91 -5.35
C GLY A 216 -9.37 -13.82 -4.32
N GLY A 217 -8.22 -13.18 -4.40
CA GLY A 217 -7.85 -12.05 -3.55
C GLY A 217 -8.41 -10.72 -4.07
N ASN A 218 -8.35 -9.70 -3.24
CA ASN A 218 -8.65 -8.34 -3.63
C ASN A 218 -7.35 -7.55 -3.81
N ALA A 219 -7.24 -6.81 -4.91
CA ALA A 219 -6.17 -5.83 -5.05
C ALA A 219 -6.29 -4.82 -3.92
N GLN A 220 -5.16 -4.44 -3.35
CA GLN A 220 -5.13 -3.40 -2.34
C GLN A 220 -5.60 -2.09 -2.96
N ALA A 221 -6.82 -1.69 -2.63
CA ALA A 221 -7.29 -0.37 -2.99
C ALA A 221 -6.45 0.64 -2.19
N PHE A 222 -5.51 1.27 -2.85
CA PHE A 222 -4.86 2.45 -2.26
C PHE A 222 -5.94 3.48 -1.98
N PRO A 223 -6.04 4.03 -0.76
CA PRO A 223 -7.08 5.00 -0.44
C PRO A 223 -7.01 6.15 -1.45
N ARG A 224 -8.16 6.50 -2.02
CA ARG A 224 -8.22 7.66 -2.95
C ARG A 224 -7.79 8.93 -2.25
N SER A 225 -8.12 9.06 -0.97
CA SER A 225 -7.77 10.16 -0.08
C SER A 225 -7.73 9.63 1.35
N PHE A 226 -6.73 10.06 2.10
CA PHE A 226 -6.60 9.72 3.51
C PHE A 226 -7.62 10.49 4.34
N SER A 227 -7.75 11.81 4.12
CA SER A 227 -8.72 12.65 4.82
C SER A 227 -10.17 12.25 4.52
N GLU A 228 -10.47 11.89 3.26
CA GLU A 228 -11.83 11.44 2.89
C GLU A 228 -12.22 10.15 3.62
N SER A 229 -11.28 9.22 3.82
CA SER A 229 -11.53 8.01 4.59
C SER A 229 -11.84 8.32 6.06
N MET A 230 -11.08 9.24 6.67
CA MET A 230 -11.32 9.68 8.04
C MET A 230 -12.67 10.41 8.18
N LEU A 231 -12.99 11.33 7.27
CA LEU A 231 -14.24 12.08 7.26
C LEU A 231 -15.45 11.15 7.11
N ARG A 232 -15.36 10.18 6.21
CA ARG A 232 -16.43 9.19 6.01
C ARG A 232 -16.68 8.35 7.26
N ASN A 233 -15.62 7.89 7.90
CA ASN A 233 -15.72 7.11 9.15
C ASN A 233 -16.31 7.93 10.31
N ALA A 234 -16.09 9.25 10.29
CA ALA A 234 -16.66 10.19 11.26
C ALA A 234 -18.06 10.69 10.87
N GLY A 235 -18.65 10.19 9.77
CA GLY A 235 -20.00 10.58 9.34
C GLY A 235 -20.11 11.98 8.72
N HIS A 236 -19.00 12.61 8.36
CA HIS A 236 -19.00 13.94 7.71
C HIS A 236 -19.25 13.85 6.21
N GLU A 237 -20.06 14.78 5.71
CA GLU A 237 -20.17 15.03 4.27
C GLU A 237 -18.98 15.84 3.78
N PHE A 238 -18.51 15.55 2.56
CA PHE A 238 -17.38 16.25 1.95
C PHE A 238 -17.46 16.24 0.42
N GLU A 239 -16.81 17.22 -0.19
CA GLU A 239 -16.59 17.25 -1.63
C GLU A 239 -15.38 16.36 -1.98
N SER A 240 -15.60 15.32 -2.78
CA SER A 240 -14.52 14.46 -3.28
C SER A 240 -13.69 15.15 -4.33
N VAL A 241 -12.38 14.90 -4.31
CA VAL A 241 -11.43 15.45 -5.27
C VAL A 241 -11.11 14.42 -6.34
N GLU A 242 -11.24 14.86 -7.62
CA GLU A 242 -10.90 14.02 -8.75
C GLU A 242 -9.37 13.81 -8.85
N GLY A 243 -8.97 12.59 -9.22
CA GLY A 243 -7.59 12.27 -9.50
C GLY A 243 -7.01 11.19 -8.60
N ARG A 244 -5.69 11.11 -8.59
CA ARG A 244 -4.89 10.16 -7.79
C ARG A 244 -4.06 10.92 -6.77
N LEU A 245 -4.11 10.47 -5.52
CA LEU A 245 -3.23 10.94 -4.46
C LEU A 245 -1.77 10.63 -4.82
N VAL A 246 -0.93 11.67 -4.88
CA VAL A 246 0.51 11.55 -5.15
C VAL A 246 1.38 11.96 -3.98
N LYS A 247 0.81 12.71 -3.04
CA LYS A 247 1.46 13.09 -1.80
C LYS A 247 0.43 13.38 -0.73
N TYR A 248 0.72 13.04 0.51
CA TYR A 248 0.05 13.62 1.67
C TYR A 248 1.03 13.84 2.82
N ASN A 249 0.68 14.78 3.69
CA ASN A 249 1.29 15.00 4.99
C ASN A 249 0.19 15.09 6.03
N MET A 250 0.36 14.42 7.14
CA MET A 250 -0.50 14.54 8.32
C MET A 250 0.36 14.94 9.51
N SER A 251 -0.06 15.98 10.21
CA SER A 251 0.65 16.44 11.39
C SER A 251 -0.33 17.01 12.42
N PRO A 252 -0.05 16.86 13.72
CA PRO A 252 -0.74 17.60 14.75
C PRO A 252 -0.40 19.08 14.63
N VAL A 253 -1.34 19.97 14.99
CA VAL A 253 -1.10 21.42 15.03
C VAL A 253 -0.44 21.80 16.34
N ASP A 254 -0.88 21.15 17.41
CA ASP A 254 -0.47 21.44 18.77
C ASP A 254 0.30 20.25 19.35
N GLY A 255 1.59 20.45 19.64
CA GLY A 255 2.42 19.47 20.35
C GLY A 255 3.16 18.41 19.50
N ASP A 256 3.75 17.46 20.20
CA ASP A 256 4.55 16.36 19.64
C ASP A 256 3.68 15.12 19.40
N GLY A 257 2.84 15.16 18.37
CA GLY A 257 2.00 14.01 18.01
C GLY A 257 2.59 13.18 16.86
N PHE A 258 1.88 12.12 16.52
CA PHE A 258 2.16 11.28 15.38
C PHE A 258 2.11 12.07 14.07
N LYS A 259 3.18 11.97 13.27
CA LYS A 259 3.25 12.57 11.94
C LYS A 259 3.38 11.47 10.90
N MET A 260 2.74 11.67 9.77
CA MET A 260 2.81 10.74 8.66
C MET A 260 2.89 11.48 7.33
N GLY A 261 3.74 11.02 6.44
CA GLY A 261 3.88 11.55 5.08
C GLY A 261 3.98 10.42 4.07
N PHE A 262 3.46 10.67 2.89
CA PHE A 262 3.56 9.77 1.75
C PHE A 262 3.84 10.59 0.49
N GLU A 263 4.66 10.06 -0.39
CA GLU A 263 4.94 10.70 -1.67
C GLU A 263 5.30 9.67 -2.74
N ILE A 264 4.72 9.82 -3.91
CA ILE A 264 5.17 9.09 -5.10
C ILE A 264 6.37 9.83 -5.68
N LYS A 265 7.54 9.23 -5.51
CA LYS A 265 8.82 9.82 -5.95
C LYS A 265 9.02 9.73 -7.44
N LYS A 266 8.45 8.68 -8.07
CA LYS A 266 8.64 8.43 -9.50
C LYS A 266 7.58 7.50 -10.03
N ILE A 267 7.14 7.77 -11.26
CA ILE A 267 6.40 6.82 -12.08
C ILE A 267 6.93 6.89 -13.50
N LYS A 268 7.20 5.74 -14.11
CA LYS A 268 7.68 5.71 -15.49
C LYS A 268 7.28 4.45 -16.22
N LYS A 269 7.03 4.59 -17.51
CA LYS A 269 6.99 3.49 -18.46
C LYS A 269 8.40 3.28 -19.05
N GLN A 270 8.85 2.03 -19.10
CA GLN A 270 10.16 1.67 -19.63
C GLN A 270 10.11 0.33 -20.36
N PRO A 271 11.10 -0.02 -21.19
CA PRO A 271 11.24 -1.36 -21.75
C PRO A 271 11.23 -2.42 -20.63
N PHE A 272 10.60 -3.54 -20.91
CA PHE A 272 10.58 -4.69 -20.00
C PHE A 272 12.00 -5.17 -19.68
N LYS A 273 12.22 -5.50 -18.40
CA LYS A 273 13.47 -6.08 -17.92
C LYS A 273 13.15 -7.35 -17.15
N GLU A 274 13.50 -8.48 -17.69
CA GLU A 274 13.31 -9.79 -17.06
C GLU A 274 13.92 -9.86 -15.65
N SER A 275 15.07 -9.22 -15.43
CA SER A 275 15.72 -9.16 -14.12
C SER A 275 14.88 -8.47 -13.05
N ASP A 276 13.96 -7.59 -13.43
CA ASP A 276 13.08 -6.92 -12.48
C ASP A 276 11.97 -7.87 -11.96
N PHE A 277 11.68 -8.98 -12.69
CA PHE A 277 10.65 -9.98 -12.39
C PHE A 277 11.21 -11.37 -12.10
N SER A 278 12.44 -11.48 -11.69
CA SER A 278 13.07 -12.77 -11.40
C SER A 278 13.55 -12.83 -9.94
N ILE A 279 13.52 -14.02 -9.38
CA ILE A 279 14.18 -14.34 -8.13
C ILE A 279 15.57 -14.92 -8.46
N PRO A 280 16.66 -14.38 -7.90
CA PRO A 280 17.99 -14.88 -8.21
C PRO A 280 18.15 -16.36 -7.84
N THR A 281 18.69 -17.17 -8.74
CA THR A 281 18.83 -18.63 -8.58
C THR A 281 19.67 -19.06 -7.37
N LYS A 282 20.46 -18.15 -6.81
CA LYS A 282 21.31 -18.40 -5.62
C LYS A 282 20.55 -18.25 -4.30
N TRP A 283 19.29 -17.79 -4.35
CA TRP A 283 18.50 -17.62 -3.14
C TRP A 283 17.96 -18.96 -2.64
N LYS A 284 17.85 -19.07 -1.33
CA LYS A 284 17.36 -20.28 -0.69
C LYS A 284 15.85 -20.29 -0.68
N LYS A 285 15.25 -21.39 -1.16
CA LYS A 285 13.83 -21.64 -0.99
C LYS A 285 13.58 -22.13 0.44
N VAL A 286 12.62 -21.52 1.12
CA VAL A 286 12.15 -21.86 2.46
C VAL A 286 10.66 -22.12 2.43
N ASP A 287 10.10 -22.73 3.47
CA ASP A 287 8.66 -22.96 3.59
C ASP A 287 7.94 -21.67 4.01
N GLU A 288 8.57 -20.89 4.90
CA GLU A 288 8.08 -19.59 5.41
C GLU A 288 9.24 -18.61 5.57
N LEU A 289 8.95 -17.31 5.52
CA LEU A 289 9.92 -16.25 5.80
C LEU A 289 9.90 -15.90 7.30
N ASN A 290 11.07 -15.68 7.86
CA ASN A 290 11.26 -15.26 9.26
C ASN A 290 11.34 -13.73 9.40
#